data_2e3be246ae3e9e87988ea89d1bd3f718
#
_entry.id   2e3be246ae3e9e87988ea89d1bd3f718
#
_cell.length_a   1.000
_cell.length_b   1.000
_cell.length_c   1.000
_cell.angle_alpha   90.00
_cell.angle_beta   90.00
_cell.angle_gamma   90.00
#
_symmetry.space_group_name_H-M   'P 1'
#
loop_
_entity.id
_entity.type
_entity.pdbx_description
1 polymer ?
#
loop_
_entity_poly.entity_id
_entity_poly.type
_entity_poly.pdbx_seq_one_letter_code
_entity_poly.pdbx_strand_id
1 'polypeptide(L)'
;MRSTVRCSRFAVANGESLCPAPCGLNLRPDAGLTLVELIITVAIIGILASAALPIARFQVKRTKERELRRDLWEMRDAIDRYKDAADKGGIQIKADSQGYPPDLQTMVDGVDVADKKVRFLRAIPTDPMTHSADWGLRSNQDDADADSWGGQNVFDVHTKSDGTALDGSKYNTW
;
A
#
# COMPACT_ATOMS: atom_id res chain seq x y z
N MET A 1 26.40 -14.96 33.70
CA MET A 1 26.44 -16.29 33.06
C MET A 1 27.79 -16.41 32.38
N ARG A 2 28.68 -17.24 32.94
CA ARG A 2 30.05 -17.45 32.38
C ARG A 2 29.96 -18.58 31.36
N SER A 3 30.17 -18.26 30.07
CA SER A 3 30.30 -19.28 29.01
C SER A 3 31.76 -19.76 28.96
N THR A 4 31.97 -20.96 29.44
CA THR A 4 33.25 -21.70 29.35
C THR A 4 33.34 -22.30 27.93
N VAL A 5 34.25 -21.77 27.11
CA VAL A 5 34.61 -22.38 25.85
C VAL A 5 35.55 -23.54 26.12
N ARG A 6 35.10 -24.79 25.85
CA ARG A 6 35.89 -26.01 25.90
C ARG A 6 36.82 -26.08 24.68
N CYS A 7 38.11 -25.98 24.87
CA CYS A 7 39.11 -26.37 23.86
C CYS A 7 39.16 -27.91 23.79
N SER A 8 38.79 -28.49 22.64
CA SER A 8 38.98 -29.91 22.34
C SER A 8 40.44 -30.14 21.90
N ARG A 9 41.12 -31.07 22.60
CA ARG A 9 42.47 -31.53 22.28
C ARG A 9 42.44 -32.33 20.98
N PHE A 10 43.15 -31.86 19.98
CA PHE A 10 43.54 -32.68 18.84
C PHE A 10 44.94 -33.25 19.12
N ALA A 11 45.03 -34.59 19.19
CA ALA A 11 46.30 -35.28 19.35
C ALA A 11 46.99 -35.39 18.00
N VAL A 12 48.18 -34.80 17.86
CA VAL A 12 49.07 -35.05 16.73
C VAL A 12 50.31 -35.75 17.27
N ALA A 13 50.55 -36.96 16.76
CA ALA A 13 51.73 -37.74 17.00
C ALA A 13 52.89 -37.13 16.21
N ASN A 14 53.82 -36.53 16.89
CA ASN A 14 55.25 -36.36 16.66
C ASN A 14 55.77 -35.21 17.50
N GLY A 15 56.47 -35.53 18.48
CA GLY A 15 57.25 -34.91 19.58
C GLY A 15 57.79 -33.46 19.45
N GLU A 16 57.01 -32.48 18.98
CA GLU A 16 57.37 -31.05 19.13
C GLU A 16 56.21 -30.33 19.81
N SER A 17 56.44 -29.90 21.05
CA SER A 17 55.54 -29.10 21.83
C SER A 17 55.50 -27.67 21.30
N LEU A 18 54.64 -27.43 20.27
CA LEU A 18 54.26 -26.05 19.92
C LEU A 18 53.29 -25.55 20.99
N CYS A 19 53.77 -24.69 21.89
CA CYS A 19 52.92 -23.87 22.71
C CYS A 19 52.02 -23.02 21.81
N PRO A 20 50.68 -23.15 21.85
CA PRO A 20 49.83 -22.18 21.16
C PRO A 20 50.06 -20.84 21.85
N ALA A 21 50.49 -19.86 21.09
CA ALA A 21 50.56 -18.46 21.50
C ALA A 21 49.14 -18.10 22.09
N PRO A 22 49.09 -17.39 23.24
CA PRO A 22 47.83 -16.95 23.76
C PRO A 22 47.18 -16.06 22.69
N CYS A 23 46.01 -16.46 22.19
CA CYS A 23 45.12 -15.58 21.44
C CYS A 23 44.77 -14.43 22.39
N GLY A 24 45.62 -13.43 22.43
CA GLY A 24 45.31 -12.17 23.06
C GLY A 24 44.16 -11.54 22.32
N LEU A 25 42.96 -11.69 22.82
CA LEU A 25 41.89 -10.75 22.50
C LEU A 25 42.43 -9.38 22.92
N ASN A 26 42.90 -8.62 21.94
CA ASN A 26 43.22 -7.22 22.09
C ASN A 26 41.87 -6.51 22.37
N LEU A 27 41.39 -6.57 23.58
CA LEU A 27 40.33 -5.69 24.10
C LEU A 27 40.96 -4.28 24.02
N ARG A 28 40.62 -3.58 22.95
CA ARG A 28 40.89 -2.15 22.86
C ARG A 28 40.33 -1.53 24.13
N PRO A 29 41.11 -0.74 24.84
CA PRO A 29 40.58 -0.02 25.97
C PRO A 29 39.37 0.79 25.50
N ASP A 30 38.25 0.68 26.20
CA ASP A 30 37.06 1.47 25.95
C ASP A 30 37.48 2.94 26.00
N ALA A 31 37.71 3.52 24.83
CA ALA A 31 37.94 4.95 24.72
C ALA A 31 36.62 5.64 25.02
N GLY A 32 36.50 6.17 26.22
CA GLY A 32 35.31 6.94 26.61
C GLY A 32 35.11 8.10 25.65
N LEU A 33 33.88 8.28 25.18
CA LEU A 33 33.49 9.42 24.35
C LEU A 33 33.76 10.74 25.07
N THR A 34 34.42 11.66 24.39
CA THR A 34 34.61 13.00 24.93
C THR A 34 33.29 13.77 24.91
N LEU A 35 33.09 14.68 25.86
CA LEU A 35 31.88 15.51 25.93
C LEU A 35 31.67 16.29 24.60
N VAL A 36 32.77 16.76 23.98
CA VAL A 36 32.75 17.46 22.67
C VAL A 36 32.28 16.55 21.56
N GLU A 37 32.74 15.31 21.49
CA GLU A 37 32.32 14.33 20.49
C GLU A 37 30.84 13.99 20.61
N LEU A 38 30.33 13.85 21.83
CA LEU A 38 28.90 13.63 22.08
C LEU A 38 28.05 14.83 21.62
N ILE A 39 28.49 16.07 21.88
CA ILE A 39 27.75 17.26 21.42
C ILE A 39 27.75 17.33 19.89
N ILE A 40 28.88 17.07 19.23
CA ILE A 40 28.97 17.11 17.77
C ILE A 40 28.10 16.00 17.14
N THR A 41 28.13 14.80 17.67
CA THR A 41 27.32 13.68 17.14
C THR A 41 25.83 13.94 17.29
N VAL A 42 25.36 14.44 18.43
CA VAL A 42 23.96 14.81 18.64
C VAL A 42 23.53 15.97 17.70
N ALA A 43 24.41 16.96 17.50
CA ALA A 43 24.14 18.06 16.60
C ALA A 43 23.96 17.58 15.14
N ILE A 44 24.85 16.70 14.66
CA ILE A 44 24.75 16.11 13.32
C ILE A 44 23.47 15.28 13.18
N ILE A 45 23.18 14.40 14.15
CA ILE A 45 21.93 13.60 14.15
C ILE A 45 20.70 14.50 14.13
N GLY A 46 20.68 15.59 14.92
CA GLY A 46 19.58 16.54 14.94
C GLY A 46 19.33 17.19 13.58
N ILE A 47 20.37 17.59 12.86
CA ILE A 47 20.27 18.16 11.52
C ILE A 47 19.73 17.13 10.54
N LEU A 48 20.26 15.91 10.55
CA LEU A 48 19.82 14.84 9.65
C LEU A 48 18.36 14.42 9.95
N ALA A 49 17.99 14.31 11.22
CA ALA A 49 16.62 13.98 11.61
C ALA A 49 15.60 15.05 11.16
N SER A 50 15.97 16.34 11.24
CA SER A 50 15.09 17.43 10.78
C SER A 50 14.76 17.37 9.29
N ALA A 51 15.70 16.92 8.46
CA ALA A 51 15.50 16.75 7.02
C ALA A 51 14.72 15.47 6.65
N ALA A 52 14.78 14.43 7.48
CA ALA A 52 14.14 13.14 7.21
C ALA A 52 12.61 13.19 7.28
N LEU A 53 12.05 13.99 8.19
CA LEU A 53 10.60 14.09 8.42
C LEU A 53 9.78 14.55 7.21
N PRO A 54 10.13 15.64 6.49
CA PRO A 54 9.37 16.06 5.32
C PRO A 54 9.43 15.04 4.19
N ILE A 55 10.59 14.39 3.99
CA ILE A 55 10.76 13.37 2.95
C ILE A 55 9.84 12.17 3.20
N ALA A 56 9.76 11.69 4.45
CA ALA A 56 8.90 10.58 4.82
C ALA A 56 7.41 10.87 4.53
N ARG A 57 6.92 12.07 4.83
CA ARG A 57 5.53 12.49 4.56
C ARG A 57 5.22 12.47 3.06
N PHE A 58 6.12 12.96 2.22
CA PHE A 58 5.97 12.92 0.77
C PHE A 58 5.88 11.49 0.24
N GLN A 59 6.72 10.58 0.75
CA GLN A 59 6.72 9.18 0.33
C GLN A 59 5.40 8.48 0.70
N VAL A 60 4.90 8.70 1.92
CA VAL A 60 3.62 8.14 2.36
C VAL A 60 2.47 8.65 1.47
N LYS A 61 2.40 9.97 1.22
CA LYS A 61 1.38 10.56 0.35
C LYS A 61 1.44 9.97 -1.06
N ARG A 62 2.64 9.89 -1.65
CA ARG A 62 2.85 9.31 -2.99
C ARG A 62 2.45 7.83 -3.08
N THR A 63 2.63 7.07 -2.00
CA THR A 63 2.22 5.67 -1.96
C THR A 63 0.69 5.55 -1.93
N LYS A 64 0.02 6.33 -1.09
CA LYS A 64 -1.45 6.40 -1.02
C LYS A 64 -2.07 6.83 -2.36
N GLU A 65 -1.49 7.82 -3.05
CA GLU A 65 -1.97 8.26 -4.36
C GLU A 65 -1.87 7.17 -5.43
N ARG A 66 -0.78 6.39 -5.41
CA ARG A 66 -0.65 5.25 -6.34
C ARG A 66 -1.65 4.14 -6.05
N GLU A 67 -1.89 3.87 -4.77
CA GLU A 67 -2.87 2.89 -4.33
C GLU A 67 -4.28 3.33 -4.74
N LEU A 68 -4.65 4.59 -4.47
CA LEU A 68 -5.92 5.16 -4.90
C LEU A 68 -6.16 5.02 -6.41
N ARG A 69 -5.16 5.40 -7.23
CA ARG A 69 -5.28 5.28 -8.70
C ARG A 69 -5.45 3.84 -9.16
N ARG A 70 -4.75 2.90 -8.52
CA ARG A 70 -4.89 1.47 -8.82
C ARG A 70 -6.29 0.97 -8.48
N ASP A 71 -6.81 1.34 -7.30
CA ASP A 71 -8.10 0.89 -6.82
C ASP A 71 -9.24 1.48 -7.68
N LEU A 72 -9.16 2.75 -8.06
CA LEU A 72 -10.08 3.38 -9.02
C LEU A 72 -10.04 2.66 -10.37
N TRP A 73 -8.85 2.37 -10.88
CA TRP A 73 -8.69 1.66 -12.15
C TRP A 73 -9.28 0.24 -12.09
N GLU A 74 -9.06 -0.49 -11.00
CA GLU A 74 -9.61 -1.84 -10.79
C GLU A 74 -11.15 -1.82 -10.78
N MET A 75 -11.75 -0.84 -10.11
CA MET A 75 -13.21 -0.69 -10.07
C MET A 75 -13.78 -0.30 -11.44
N ARG A 76 -13.18 0.65 -12.13
CA ARG A 76 -13.58 1.07 -13.48
C ARG A 76 -13.48 -0.07 -14.49
N ASP A 77 -12.39 -0.82 -14.45
CA ASP A 77 -12.21 -2.02 -15.29
C ASP A 77 -13.29 -3.09 -14.99
N ALA A 78 -13.70 -3.24 -13.73
CA ALA A 78 -14.78 -4.15 -13.37
C ALA A 78 -16.14 -3.67 -13.88
N ILE A 79 -16.42 -2.36 -13.85
CA ILE A 79 -17.61 -1.73 -14.41
C ILE A 79 -17.66 -1.94 -15.93
N ASP A 80 -16.55 -1.71 -16.62
CA ASP A 80 -16.45 -1.89 -18.07
C ASP A 80 -16.68 -3.36 -18.48
N ARG A 81 -16.08 -4.30 -17.75
CA ARG A 81 -16.31 -5.75 -17.98
C ARG A 81 -17.77 -6.15 -17.74
N TYR A 82 -18.43 -5.57 -16.74
CA TYR A 82 -19.84 -5.78 -16.51
C TYR A 82 -20.67 -5.26 -17.67
N LYS A 83 -20.39 -4.04 -18.13
CA LYS A 83 -21.03 -3.40 -19.29
C LYS A 83 -20.86 -4.25 -20.55
N ASP A 84 -19.65 -4.74 -20.83
CA ASP A 84 -19.37 -5.63 -21.96
C ASP A 84 -20.18 -6.93 -21.92
N ALA A 85 -20.35 -7.52 -20.72
CA ALA A 85 -21.14 -8.73 -20.56
C ALA A 85 -22.65 -8.45 -20.75
N ALA A 86 -23.10 -7.28 -20.31
CA ALA A 86 -24.47 -6.82 -20.51
C ALA A 86 -24.78 -6.57 -21.99
N ASP A 87 -23.90 -5.89 -22.72
CA ASP A 87 -24.06 -5.59 -24.15
C ASP A 87 -24.03 -6.84 -25.03
N LYS A 88 -23.36 -7.90 -24.61
CA LYS A 88 -23.37 -9.23 -25.24
C LYS A 88 -24.65 -10.02 -24.95
N GLY A 89 -25.60 -9.44 -24.21
CA GLY A 89 -26.87 -10.07 -23.85
C GLY A 89 -26.75 -11.17 -22.79
N GLY A 90 -25.61 -11.26 -22.08
CA GLY A 90 -25.39 -12.27 -21.06
C GLY A 90 -26.03 -11.95 -19.72
N ILE A 91 -26.44 -10.71 -19.47
CA ILE A 91 -27.02 -10.23 -18.22
C ILE A 91 -28.41 -9.68 -18.48
N GLN A 92 -29.37 -9.98 -17.59
CA GLN A 92 -30.68 -9.32 -17.61
C GLN A 92 -30.57 -7.88 -17.12
N ILE A 93 -30.75 -6.92 -18.03
CA ILE A 93 -30.57 -5.49 -17.77
C ILE A 93 -31.92 -4.87 -17.40
N LYS A 94 -31.94 -3.99 -16.37
CA LYS A 94 -33.07 -3.08 -16.14
C LYS A 94 -33.04 -1.98 -17.21
N ALA A 95 -34.22 -1.56 -17.68
CA ALA A 95 -34.31 -0.58 -18.78
C ALA A 95 -33.58 0.75 -18.48
N ASP A 96 -33.54 1.19 -17.24
CA ASP A 96 -32.93 2.45 -16.83
C ASP A 96 -31.41 2.34 -16.55
N SER A 97 -30.84 1.11 -16.47
CA SER A 97 -29.44 0.92 -16.10
C SER A 97 -28.46 1.12 -17.26
N GLN A 98 -28.95 1.15 -18.50
CA GLN A 98 -28.13 1.25 -19.72
C GLN A 98 -27.00 0.20 -19.81
N GLY A 99 -27.15 -0.93 -19.10
CA GLY A 99 -26.16 -2.00 -19.05
C GLY A 99 -25.05 -1.81 -18.02
N TYR A 100 -25.11 -0.75 -17.21
CA TYR A 100 -24.19 -0.56 -16.07
C TYR A 100 -24.73 -1.23 -14.81
N PRO A 101 -23.85 -1.60 -13.85
CA PRO A 101 -24.26 -2.23 -12.61
C PRO A 101 -25.12 -1.27 -11.76
N PRO A 102 -26.10 -1.78 -11.00
CA PRO A 102 -26.93 -0.96 -10.12
C PRO A 102 -26.16 -0.45 -8.89
N ASP A 103 -25.19 -1.21 -8.41
CA ASP A 103 -24.32 -0.89 -7.29
C ASP A 103 -23.00 -1.69 -7.36
N LEU A 104 -22.00 -1.28 -6.56
CA LEU A 104 -20.71 -1.96 -6.48
C LEU A 104 -20.84 -3.36 -5.84
N GLN A 105 -21.78 -3.55 -4.93
CA GLN A 105 -21.97 -4.82 -4.25
C GLN A 105 -22.42 -5.92 -5.22
N THR A 106 -23.25 -5.60 -6.18
CA THR A 106 -23.69 -6.54 -7.23
C THR A 106 -22.49 -7.13 -7.99
N MET A 107 -21.43 -6.35 -8.23
CA MET A 107 -20.22 -6.84 -8.90
C MET A 107 -19.39 -7.80 -8.02
N VAL A 108 -19.45 -7.65 -6.70
CA VAL A 108 -18.79 -8.55 -5.72
C VAL A 108 -19.59 -9.83 -5.53
N ASP A 109 -20.91 -9.73 -5.40
CA ASP A 109 -21.80 -10.88 -5.20
C ASP A 109 -21.86 -11.76 -6.43
N GLY A 110 -21.68 -11.13 -7.60
CA GLY A 110 -21.69 -11.78 -8.90
C GLY A 110 -23.09 -11.86 -9.50
N VAL A 111 -23.13 -11.85 -10.81
CA VAL A 111 -24.34 -11.85 -11.64
C VAL A 111 -24.35 -13.11 -12.52
N ASP A 112 -25.52 -13.63 -12.82
CA ASP A 112 -25.66 -14.75 -13.74
C ASP A 112 -25.48 -14.27 -15.17
N VAL A 113 -24.44 -14.76 -15.81
CA VAL A 113 -24.07 -14.49 -17.21
C VAL A 113 -24.16 -15.81 -17.96
N ALA A 114 -25.16 -15.95 -18.83
CA ALA A 114 -25.37 -17.17 -19.65
C ALA A 114 -25.28 -18.47 -18.81
N ASP A 115 -26.06 -18.56 -17.74
CA ASP A 115 -26.17 -19.68 -16.80
C ASP A 115 -24.92 -19.93 -15.92
N LYS A 116 -23.98 -18.99 -15.88
CA LYS A 116 -22.83 -19.04 -14.98
C LYS A 116 -22.76 -17.80 -14.11
N LYS A 117 -22.56 -17.99 -12.80
CA LYS A 117 -22.34 -16.87 -11.88
C LYS A 117 -20.93 -16.31 -12.06
N VAL A 118 -20.84 -15.07 -12.53
CA VAL A 118 -19.59 -14.34 -12.78
C VAL A 118 -19.47 -13.20 -11.77
N ARG A 119 -18.31 -13.11 -11.12
CA ARG A 119 -17.92 -11.99 -10.26
C ARG A 119 -16.97 -11.09 -11.03
N PHE A 120 -17.26 -9.80 -11.05
CA PHE A 120 -16.45 -8.81 -11.74
C PHE A 120 -15.44 -8.14 -10.80
N LEU A 121 -15.76 -8.10 -9.50
CA LEU A 121 -14.90 -7.57 -8.45
C LEU A 121 -14.77 -8.60 -7.33
N ARG A 122 -13.61 -8.73 -6.72
CA ARG A 122 -13.39 -9.65 -5.60
C ARG A 122 -13.93 -9.11 -4.28
N ALA A 123 -13.66 -7.86 -4.01
CA ALA A 123 -14.12 -7.08 -2.87
C ALA A 123 -14.05 -5.60 -3.24
N ILE A 124 -14.88 -4.78 -2.62
CA ILE A 124 -14.78 -3.33 -2.75
C ILE A 124 -13.50 -2.90 -2.01
N PRO A 125 -12.53 -2.25 -2.69
CA PRO A 125 -11.30 -1.81 -2.04
C PRO A 125 -11.58 -0.72 -1.01
N THR A 126 -10.68 -0.59 -0.03
CA THR A 126 -10.74 0.49 0.96
C THR A 126 -9.98 1.69 0.42
N ASP A 127 -10.64 2.85 0.36
CA ASP A 127 -10.00 4.11 -0.06
C ASP A 127 -8.84 4.48 0.90
N PRO A 128 -7.60 4.59 0.40
CA PRO A 128 -6.43 4.92 1.22
C PRO A 128 -6.45 6.36 1.78
N MET A 129 -7.33 7.24 1.24
CA MET A 129 -7.46 8.63 1.69
C MET A 129 -8.46 8.78 2.83
N THR A 130 -9.63 8.14 2.72
CA THR A 130 -10.71 8.20 3.73
C THR A 130 -10.68 7.06 4.72
N HIS A 131 -9.92 5.98 4.43
CA HIS A 131 -9.89 4.71 5.19
C HIS A 131 -11.26 4.03 5.31
N SER A 132 -12.11 4.22 4.32
CA SER A 132 -13.47 3.69 4.23
C SER A 132 -13.66 2.97 2.89
N ALA A 133 -14.58 2.02 2.83
CA ALA A 133 -15.02 1.40 1.57
C ALA A 133 -16.22 2.17 0.96
N ASP A 134 -16.48 3.38 1.44
CA ASP A 134 -17.56 4.25 0.97
C ASP A 134 -17.05 5.17 -0.14
N TRP A 135 -17.27 4.76 -1.39
CA TRP A 135 -16.88 5.48 -2.58
C TRP A 135 -17.98 6.44 -3.05
N GLY A 136 -17.58 7.53 -3.68
CA GLY A 136 -18.50 8.37 -4.45
C GLY A 136 -18.85 7.65 -5.75
N LEU A 137 -20.11 7.64 -6.10
CA LEU A 137 -20.65 7.01 -7.31
C LEU A 137 -21.18 8.07 -8.25
N ARG A 138 -21.13 7.79 -9.54
CA ARG A 138 -21.78 8.60 -10.59
C ARG A 138 -22.56 7.69 -11.52
N SER A 139 -23.73 8.14 -11.90
CA SER A 139 -24.52 7.52 -12.96
C SER A 139 -24.14 8.10 -14.33
N ASN A 140 -24.41 7.37 -15.38
CA ASN A 140 -24.19 7.86 -16.75
C ASN A 140 -25.07 9.08 -17.11
N GLN A 141 -26.15 9.30 -16.37
CA GLN A 141 -27.08 10.42 -16.54
C GLN A 141 -26.71 11.64 -15.70
N ASP A 142 -25.79 11.50 -14.74
CA ASP A 142 -25.36 12.58 -13.86
C ASP A 142 -24.41 13.53 -14.60
N ASP A 143 -24.45 14.82 -14.26
CA ASP A 143 -23.47 15.78 -14.74
C ASP A 143 -22.05 15.43 -14.24
N ALA A 144 -21.04 15.75 -15.02
CA ALA A 144 -19.64 15.46 -14.69
C ALA A 144 -19.19 16.07 -13.36
N ASP A 145 -19.81 17.17 -12.95
CA ASP A 145 -19.53 17.89 -11.71
C ASP A 145 -20.57 17.64 -10.61
N ALA A 146 -21.47 16.64 -10.80
CA ALA A 146 -22.50 16.34 -9.81
C ALA A 146 -21.90 15.83 -8.48
N ASP A 147 -22.27 16.47 -7.39
CA ASP A 147 -21.88 16.06 -6.02
C ASP A 147 -22.72 14.92 -5.46
N SER A 148 -23.82 14.57 -6.14
CA SER A 148 -24.78 13.55 -5.70
C SER A 148 -25.00 12.50 -6.77
N TRP A 149 -25.04 11.23 -6.34
CA TRP A 149 -25.35 10.11 -7.21
C TRP A 149 -26.86 10.03 -7.50
N GLY A 150 -27.23 9.93 -8.78
CA GLY A 150 -28.63 9.81 -9.22
C GLY A 150 -29.30 8.46 -8.91
N GLY A 151 -28.51 7.44 -8.49
CA GLY A 151 -29.05 6.16 -8.02
C GLY A 151 -29.50 5.17 -9.11
N GLN A 152 -29.40 5.52 -10.39
CA GLN A 152 -29.88 4.66 -11.49
C GLN A 152 -28.90 3.53 -11.81
N ASN A 153 -27.62 3.84 -11.87
CA ASN A 153 -26.54 2.91 -12.21
C ASN A 153 -25.20 3.44 -11.70
N VAL A 154 -24.17 2.62 -11.75
CA VAL A 154 -22.79 3.01 -11.44
C VAL A 154 -22.00 3.03 -12.75
N PHE A 155 -21.79 4.23 -13.27
CA PHE A 155 -20.96 4.48 -14.45
C PHE A 155 -19.51 4.76 -14.08
N ASP A 156 -19.29 5.58 -13.05
CA ASP A 156 -17.95 5.96 -12.58
C ASP A 156 -17.88 5.98 -11.04
N VAL A 157 -16.68 5.86 -10.54
CA VAL A 157 -16.36 5.90 -9.12
C VAL A 157 -15.27 6.92 -8.82
N HIS A 158 -15.37 7.61 -7.69
CA HIS A 158 -14.38 8.57 -7.22
C HIS A 158 -14.24 8.50 -5.70
N THR A 159 -13.13 9.04 -5.18
CA THR A 159 -12.99 9.16 -3.72
C THR A 159 -13.82 10.34 -3.19
N LYS A 160 -14.35 10.21 -1.97
CA LYS A 160 -15.02 11.30 -1.24
C LYS A 160 -14.03 12.23 -0.52
N SER A 161 -12.74 12.08 -0.75
CA SER A 161 -11.71 12.91 -0.12
C SER A 161 -11.58 14.26 -0.81
N ASP A 162 -11.74 15.36 -0.07
CA ASP A 162 -11.50 16.74 -0.56
C ASP A 162 -10.02 17.14 -0.56
N GLY A 163 -9.12 16.21 -0.26
CA GLY A 163 -7.69 16.45 -0.21
C GLY A 163 -7.12 16.84 -1.57
N THR A 164 -5.94 17.49 -1.54
CA THR A 164 -5.21 17.90 -2.73
C THR A 164 -4.04 16.94 -2.96
N ALA A 165 -3.88 16.45 -4.18
CA ALA A 165 -2.80 15.61 -4.62
C ALA A 165 -1.44 16.33 -4.68
N LEU A 166 -0.37 15.59 -4.93
CA LEU A 166 0.98 16.15 -5.09
C LEU A 166 1.11 17.00 -6.37
N ASP A 167 0.28 16.75 -7.37
CA ASP A 167 0.20 17.50 -8.63
C ASP A 167 -0.71 18.74 -8.54
N GLY A 168 -1.36 18.97 -7.38
CA GLY A 168 -2.27 20.08 -7.15
C GLY A 168 -3.73 19.82 -7.52
N SER A 169 -4.07 18.67 -8.13
CA SER A 169 -5.45 18.28 -8.40
C SER A 169 -6.17 17.86 -7.11
N LYS A 170 -7.49 17.92 -7.10
CA LYS A 170 -8.29 17.37 -5.99
C LYS A 170 -8.54 15.89 -6.21
N TYR A 171 -8.52 15.10 -5.14
CA TYR A 171 -8.75 13.65 -5.24
C TYR A 171 -10.16 13.30 -5.72
N ASN A 172 -11.18 14.07 -5.36
CA ASN A 172 -12.57 13.85 -5.79
C ASN A 172 -12.79 14.04 -7.31
N THR A 173 -11.79 14.54 -8.02
CA THR A 173 -11.84 14.69 -9.49
C THR A 173 -11.11 13.57 -10.24
N TRP A 174 -10.56 12.59 -9.52
CA TRP A 174 -9.80 11.48 -10.12
C TRP A 174 -10.67 10.34 -10.63
#